data_5c5a0378c7ed65fe991cfe70acc64a29
#
_entry.id   5c5a0378c7ed65fe991cfe70acc64a29
#
_cell.length_a   1.000
_cell.length_b   1.000
_cell.length_c   1.000
_cell.angle_alpha   90.00
_cell.angle_beta   90.00
_cell.angle_gamma   90.00
#
_symmetry.space_group_name_H-M   'P 1'
#
loop_
_entity.id
_entity.type
_entity.pdbx_description
1 polymer ?
#
loop_
_entity_poly.entity_id
_entity_poly.type
_entity_poly.pdbx_seq_one_letter_code
_entity_poly.pdbx_strand_id
1 'polypeptide(L)'
;MKKLLALTLTGLMLTGLATTAFAAETNDGTAGTGIDVKGNYVQGASERTQISADIVWDAMEFTYFDGYPTWNPGTHDYENANYEKGWSTDTKNITVTNHSNTAITASFRFDGSEGIVGSFDKSALNLETAEGTKVSEAPKGTAAFGISGAKIGETGKIGTITVNIARLTDVSTADELAAAVAQGGAIRLNADITTGQELELRGSTVVDLNGKTLTTGGYDIDFYDKVIMRNGSIYVANYGDNLLVATGANALFENCTMSSCTGNSSVFLNGTATLKDCTLSRDGAGNNILGNRGFKLNLLGAIRMNGKIQLADNCVVSALSGTYNFDPTSYVDTNTYAVSESGGIWTVSAR
;
A
#
# COMPACT_ATOMS: atom_id res chain seq x y z
N MET A 1 22.49 6.81 8.88
CA MET A 1 21.96 8.15 9.20
C MET A 1 20.48 8.15 8.91
N LYS A 2 19.65 8.40 9.91
CA LYS A 2 18.19 8.50 9.73
C LYS A 2 17.89 9.83 9.05
N LYS A 3 17.21 9.81 7.88
CA LYS A 3 16.76 11.02 7.21
C LYS A 3 15.34 11.30 7.66
N LEU A 4 15.12 12.44 8.30
CA LEU A 4 13.81 12.96 8.66
C LEU A 4 13.32 13.83 7.49
N LEU A 5 12.23 13.44 6.84
CA LEU A 5 11.53 14.30 5.90
C LEU A 5 10.16 14.58 6.49
N ALA A 6 9.97 15.78 7.01
CA ALA A 6 8.66 16.27 7.40
C ALA A 6 7.95 16.76 6.13
N LEU A 7 6.93 16.04 5.69
CA LEU A 7 6.05 16.49 4.63
C LEU A 7 4.95 17.34 5.24
N THR A 8 5.21 18.62 5.42
CA THR A 8 4.18 19.60 5.77
C THR A 8 3.42 19.95 4.50
N LEU A 9 2.24 19.38 4.32
CA LEU A 9 1.30 19.85 3.31
C LEU A 9 0.65 21.13 3.83
N THR A 10 1.11 22.23 3.28
CA THR A 10 0.93 23.60 3.72
C THR A 10 -0.52 24.04 3.67
N GLY A 11 -1.06 24.30 4.84
CA GLY A 11 -2.14 25.25 4.95
C GLY A 11 -1.79 26.27 6.03
N LEU A 12 -1.49 27.46 5.64
CA LEU A 12 -1.35 28.69 6.42
C LEU A 12 -0.18 28.75 7.42
N MET A 13 0.84 29.52 7.03
CA MET A 13 1.77 30.15 7.96
C MET A 13 0.99 30.91 9.06
N LEU A 14 1.07 30.44 10.28
CA LEU A 14 0.88 31.32 11.43
C LEU A 14 2.09 32.24 11.42
N THR A 15 1.93 33.43 10.86
CA THR A 15 2.88 34.54 11.03
C THR A 15 3.10 34.72 12.52
N GLY A 16 4.35 34.62 12.93
CA GLY A 16 4.79 34.63 14.31
C GLY A 16 4.13 35.70 15.14
N LEU A 17 3.69 35.30 16.31
CA LEU A 17 3.47 36.23 17.41
C LEU A 17 4.82 36.89 17.70
N ALA A 18 5.00 38.08 17.14
CA ALA A 18 6.08 38.95 17.57
C ALA A 18 5.84 39.23 19.07
N THR A 19 6.67 38.67 19.90
CA THR A 19 6.75 39.11 21.29
C THR A 19 7.19 40.58 21.26
N THR A 20 6.23 41.49 21.37
CA THR A 20 6.56 42.91 21.56
C THR A 20 7.28 43.04 22.90
N ALA A 21 8.50 43.52 22.84
CA ALA A 21 9.24 43.92 24.03
C ALA A 21 8.39 44.94 24.80
N PHE A 22 8.21 44.70 26.10
CA PHE A 22 7.57 45.69 26.98
C PHE A 22 8.45 46.91 27.06
N ALA A 23 8.00 48.06 26.56
CA ALA A 23 8.63 49.32 26.88
C ALA A 23 8.23 49.69 28.32
N ALA A 24 9.16 49.82 29.20
CA ALA A 24 8.91 50.38 30.52
C ALA A 24 8.92 51.90 30.38
N GLU A 25 7.80 52.56 30.63
CA GLU A 25 7.75 54.02 30.80
C GLU A 25 8.03 54.40 32.24
N THR A 26 8.87 55.41 32.42
CA THR A 26 9.14 55.97 33.75
C THR A 26 8.05 57.00 34.06
N ASN A 27 7.25 56.73 35.09
CA ASN A 27 6.24 57.65 35.58
C ASN A 27 6.83 58.50 36.74
N ASP A 28 6.78 59.84 36.60
CA ASP A 28 7.30 60.82 37.61
C ASP A 28 6.32 61.06 38.76
N GLY A 29 5.16 60.37 38.77
CA GLY A 29 4.14 60.48 39.82
C GLY A 29 3.19 61.64 39.65
N THR A 30 3.26 62.42 38.55
CA THR A 30 2.41 63.60 38.31
C THR A 30 1.17 63.28 37.45
N ALA A 31 1.14 62.13 36.72
CA ALA A 31 -0.03 61.73 35.94
C ALA A 31 -0.12 60.19 35.93
N GLY A 32 -1.33 59.64 35.78
CA GLY A 32 -1.51 58.18 35.58
C GLY A 32 -1.02 57.74 34.20
N THR A 33 -0.24 56.65 34.16
CA THR A 33 0.18 56.05 32.89
C THR A 33 -0.92 55.11 32.40
N GLY A 34 -1.45 55.39 31.22
CA GLY A 34 -2.40 54.49 30.53
C GLY A 34 -1.66 53.35 29.83
N ILE A 35 -2.08 52.14 30.10
CA ILE A 35 -1.57 50.95 29.39
C ILE A 35 -2.65 50.48 28.43
N ASP A 36 -2.37 50.53 27.13
CA ASP A 36 -3.28 50.01 26.10
C ASP A 36 -3.28 48.48 26.12
N VAL A 37 -4.44 47.91 26.39
CA VAL A 37 -4.66 46.46 26.27
C VAL A 37 -5.23 46.20 24.89
N LYS A 38 -4.44 45.49 24.06
CA LYS A 38 -4.87 45.08 22.71
C LYS A 38 -5.36 43.65 22.75
N GLY A 39 -6.58 43.41 22.30
CA GLY A 39 -7.10 42.08 22.01
C GLY A 39 -6.82 41.69 20.56
N ASN A 40 -6.18 40.58 20.36
CA ASN A 40 -6.06 40.00 19.03
C ASN A 40 -7.15 38.93 18.86
N TYR A 41 -8.01 39.09 17.86
CA TYR A 41 -8.98 38.08 17.47
C TYR A 41 -8.32 37.22 16.36
N VAL A 42 -8.13 35.93 16.66
CA VAL A 42 -7.72 34.95 15.66
C VAL A 42 -8.93 34.05 15.43
N GLN A 43 -9.49 34.11 14.24
CA GLN A 43 -10.57 33.22 13.86
C GLN A 43 -10.01 31.77 13.78
N GLY A 44 -10.38 30.93 14.74
CA GLY A 44 -10.07 29.52 14.72
C GLY A 44 -10.87 28.84 13.62
N ALA A 45 -10.20 28.01 12.84
CA ALA A 45 -10.84 27.11 11.86
C ALA A 45 -11.18 25.79 12.56
N SER A 46 -12.15 25.80 13.46
CA SER A 46 -12.45 24.64 14.34
C SER A 46 -12.98 23.41 13.62
N GLU A 47 -13.28 23.48 12.33
CA GLU A 47 -13.89 22.37 11.58
C GLU A 47 -13.09 21.94 10.35
N ARG A 48 -11.89 22.47 10.12
CA ARG A 48 -11.07 22.04 8.97
C ARG A 48 -10.26 20.83 9.30
N THR A 49 -10.45 19.77 8.52
CA THR A 49 -9.53 18.64 8.50
C THR A 49 -8.13 19.11 8.14
N GLN A 50 -7.17 18.89 9.04
CA GLN A 50 -5.75 19.13 8.80
C GLN A 50 -5.03 17.80 8.76
N ILE A 51 -4.33 17.52 7.65
CA ILE A 51 -3.50 16.35 7.51
C ILE A 51 -2.05 16.76 7.71
N SER A 52 -1.39 16.11 8.67
CA SER A 52 0.02 16.26 8.97
C SER A 52 0.57 14.91 9.42
N ALA A 53 1.67 14.46 8.84
CA ALA A 53 2.29 13.20 9.20
C ALA A 53 3.82 13.30 9.10
N ASP A 54 4.51 12.70 10.05
CA ASP A 54 5.94 12.47 9.97
C ASP A 54 6.23 11.11 9.34
N ILE A 55 7.17 11.09 8.39
CA ILE A 55 7.61 9.87 7.71
C ILE A 55 9.12 9.71 7.97
N VAL A 56 9.49 8.62 8.62
CA VAL A 56 10.89 8.28 8.94
C VAL A 56 11.20 6.92 8.34
N TRP A 57 12.37 6.78 7.72
CA TRP A 57 12.78 5.52 7.12
C TRP A 57 14.25 5.20 7.37
N ASP A 58 14.56 3.91 7.34
CA ASP A 58 15.93 3.39 7.40
C ASP A 58 16.69 3.73 6.09
N ALA A 59 18.02 3.53 6.08
CA ALA A 59 18.77 3.60 4.82
C ALA A 59 18.24 2.53 3.86
N MET A 60 17.66 2.95 2.70
CA MET A 60 17.07 2.06 1.70
C MET A 60 18.18 1.52 0.77
N GLU A 61 19.12 0.79 1.37
CA GLU A 61 20.23 0.16 0.67
C GLU A 61 20.11 -1.35 0.82
N PHE A 62 20.20 -2.06 -0.30
CA PHE A 62 20.11 -3.51 -0.38
C PHE A 62 21.30 -4.04 -1.17
N THR A 63 21.82 -5.18 -0.77
CA THR A 63 22.98 -5.80 -1.40
C THR A 63 22.55 -7.03 -2.18
N TYR A 64 23.02 -7.14 -3.42
CA TYR A 64 22.96 -8.36 -4.20
C TYR A 64 24.32 -9.07 -4.17
N PHE A 65 24.33 -10.31 -3.70
CA PHE A 65 25.52 -11.17 -3.73
C PHE A 65 25.51 -12.02 -5.00
N ASP A 66 26.60 -12.02 -5.73
CA ASP A 66 26.71 -12.85 -6.95
C ASP A 66 27.17 -14.29 -6.67
N GLY A 67 27.44 -14.60 -5.40
CA GLY A 67 27.87 -15.91 -4.95
C GLY A 67 29.38 -16.12 -5.02
N TYR A 68 30.15 -15.09 -5.36
CA TYR A 68 31.62 -15.16 -5.35
C TYR A 68 32.20 -14.49 -4.12
N PRO A 69 33.08 -15.19 -3.38
CA PRO A 69 33.78 -14.57 -2.26
C PRO A 69 34.76 -13.50 -2.76
N THR A 70 34.91 -12.43 -1.99
CA THR A 70 35.83 -11.33 -2.31
C THR A 70 37.14 -11.51 -1.56
N TRP A 71 38.25 -11.53 -2.28
CA TRP A 71 39.57 -11.58 -1.65
C TRP A 71 39.89 -10.24 -0.97
N ASN A 72 40.18 -10.29 0.33
CA ASN A 72 40.65 -9.13 1.11
C ASN A 72 42.18 -9.20 1.29
N PRO A 73 42.93 -8.30 0.63
CA PRO A 73 44.40 -8.29 0.73
C PRO A 73 44.90 -7.81 2.10
N GLY A 74 44.07 -7.18 2.92
CA GLY A 74 44.43 -6.72 4.26
C GLY A 74 44.34 -7.81 5.33
N THR A 75 43.48 -8.81 5.12
CA THR A 75 43.33 -9.95 6.04
C THR A 75 43.90 -11.25 5.49
N HIS A 76 44.24 -11.30 4.20
CA HIS A 76 44.61 -12.49 3.42
C HIS A 76 43.58 -13.61 3.53
N ASP A 77 42.31 -13.24 3.52
CA ASP A 77 41.16 -14.17 3.56
C ASP A 77 40.09 -13.78 2.55
N TYR A 78 39.15 -14.69 2.32
CA TYR A 78 37.97 -14.41 1.52
C TYR A 78 36.82 -13.92 2.39
N GLU A 79 36.36 -12.72 2.09
CA GLU A 79 35.12 -12.16 2.65
C GLU A 79 33.91 -12.66 1.87
N ASN A 80 32.75 -12.71 2.55
CA ASN A 80 31.48 -13.12 1.96
C ASN A 80 31.44 -14.58 1.45
N ALA A 81 32.40 -15.43 1.85
CA ALA A 81 32.43 -16.84 1.43
C ALA A 81 31.20 -17.66 1.87
N ASN A 82 30.45 -17.18 2.87
CA ASN A 82 29.27 -17.83 3.42
C ASN A 82 27.95 -17.17 2.97
N TYR A 83 28.00 -16.14 2.10
CA TYR A 83 26.78 -15.53 1.60
C TYR A 83 26.21 -16.31 0.44
N GLU A 84 24.92 -16.64 0.54
CA GLU A 84 24.21 -17.22 -0.57
C GLU A 84 24.03 -16.18 -1.69
N LYS A 85 24.04 -16.66 -2.94
CA LYS A 85 23.76 -15.82 -4.10
C LYS A 85 22.33 -15.29 -4.03
N GLY A 86 22.18 -13.98 -4.21
CA GLY A 86 20.85 -13.32 -4.23
C GLY A 86 20.86 -11.98 -3.49
N TRP A 87 19.67 -11.44 -3.33
CA TRP A 87 19.45 -10.24 -2.53
C TRP A 87 19.57 -10.55 -1.05
N SER A 88 20.12 -9.60 -0.29
CA SER A 88 20.07 -9.68 1.18
C SER A 88 18.62 -9.80 1.64
N THR A 89 18.39 -10.66 2.64
CA THR A 89 17.05 -10.85 3.24
C THR A 89 16.67 -9.76 4.24
N ASP A 90 17.50 -8.74 4.40
CA ASP A 90 17.24 -7.62 5.29
C ASP A 90 15.99 -6.86 4.84
N THR A 91 15.18 -6.47 5.81
CA THR A 91 14.08 -5.53 5.59
C THR A 91 14.44 -4.16 6.13
N LYS A 92 13.89 -3.12 5.50
CA LYS A 92 14.05 -1.72 5.89
C LYS A 92 12.70 -1.15 6.28
N ASN A 93 12.66 -0.37 7.35
CA ASN A 93 11.43 0.13 7.93
C ASN A 93 11.09 1.53 7.43
N ILE A 94 9.81 1.76 7.23
CA ILE A 94 9.21 3.08 7.06
C ILE A 94 8.20 3.25 8.19
N THR A 95 8.40 4.25 9.03
CA THR A 95 7.50 4.58 10.13
C THR A 95 6.77 5.86 9.82
N VAL A 96 5.45 5.83 9.94
CA VAL A 96 4.57 7.00 9.78
C VAL A 96 3.93 7.31 11.12
N THR A 97 3.97 8.59 11.52
CA THR A 97 3.28 9.11 12.71
C THR A 97 2.22 10.10 12.27
N ASN A 98 0.98 9.89 12.71
CA ASN A 98 -0.13 10.79 12.41
C ASN A 98 -0.19 11.94 13.41
N HIS A 99 -0.13 13.18 12.92
CA HIS A 99 -0.33 14.41 13.68
C HIS A 99 -1.59 15.16 13.22
N SER A 100 -2.46 14.49 12.47
CA SER A 100 -3.70 15.06 11.93
C SER A 100 -4.82 15.04 12.96
N ASN A 101 -5.77 15.98 12.84
CA ASN A 101 -7.05 15.95 13.56
C ASN A 101 -8.09 14.99 12.91
N THR A 102 -7.62 14.02 12.15
CA THR A 102 -8.42 12.98 11.50
C THR A 102 -7.61 11.69 11.39
N ALA A 103 -8.28 10.56 11.26
CA ALA A 103 -7.64 9.31 10.89
C ALA A 103 -7.08 9.39 9.46
N ILE A 104 -5.92 8.78 9.25
CA ILE A 104 -5.26 8.73 7.94
C ILE A 104 -4.87 7.31 7.57
N THR A 105 -4.67 7.11 6.27
CA THR A 105 -3.98 5.94 5.73
C THR A 105 -2.69 6.39 5.04
N ALA A 106 -1.59 5.75 5.39
CA ALA A 106 -0.35 5.83 4.66
C ALA A 106 -0.22 4.59 3.76
N SER A 107 -0.22 4.75 2.44
CA SER A 107 -0.05 3.66 1.50
C SER A 107 1.33 3.70 0.85
N PHE A 108 1.89 2.51 0.59
CA PHE A 108 3.25 2.33 0.11
C PHE A 108 3.25 1.68 -1.27
N ARG A 109 4.07 2.19 -2.14
CA ARG A 109 4.28 1.64 -3.46
C ARG A 109 5.77 1.66 -3.81
N PHE A 110 6.23 0.60 -4.45
CA PHE A 110 7.54 0.52 -5.05
C PHE A 110 7.43 0.44 -6.57
N ASP A 111 8.10 1.35 -7.25
CA ASP A 111 8.29 1.32 -8.69
C ASP A 111 9.75 0.92 -8.95
N GLY A 112 9.98 -0.37 -9.21
CA GLY A 112 11.30 -0.99 -9.41
C GLY A 112 11.76 -0.91 -10.86
N SER A 113 13.08 -0.99 -11.04
CA SER A 113 13.68 -1.27 -12.35
C SER A 113 13.24 -2.65 -12.85
N GLU A 114 13.41 -2.92 -14.15
CA GLU A 114 13.01 -4.18 -14.76
C GLU A 114 13.57 -5.40 -14.02
N GLY A 115 12.69 -6.34 -13.69
CA GLY A 115 13.04 -7.56 -12.97
C GLY A 115 13.22 -7.39 -11.45
N ILE A 116 13.23 -6.17 -10.91
CA ILE A 116 13.33 -5.93 -9.46
C ILE A 116 11.93 -5.90 -8.86
N VAL A 117 11.72 -6.70 -7.82
CA VAL A 117 10.46 -6.82 -7.09
C VAL A 117 10.65 -6.32 -5.67
N GLY A 118 9.91 -5.27 -5.31
CA GLY A 118 9.82 -4.80 -3.92
C GLY A 118 8.53 -5.25 -3.27
N SER A 119 8.60 -5.62 -2.01
CA SER A 119 7.45 -6.06 -1.22
C SER A 119 7.45 -5.39 0.14
N PHE A 120 6.29 -4.89 0.53
CA PHE A 120 6.01 -4.43 1.90
C PHE A 120 5.32 -5.56 2.67
N ASP A 121 5.58 -5.67 3.98
CA ASP A 121 4.79 -6.54 4.86
C ASP A 121 3.33 -6.04 4.94
N LYS A 122 3.15 -4.71 4.89
CA LYS A 122 1.85 -4.01 4.85
C LYS A 122 1.86 -2.98 3.73
N SER A 123 0.98 -3.11 2.76
CA SER A 123 0.86 -2.15 1.65
C SER A 123 0.30 -0.79 2.08
N ALA A 124 -0.36 -0.74 3.24
CA ALA A 124 -0.82 0.50 3.85
C ALA A 124 -0.95 0.37 5.38
N LEU A 125 -0.94 1.51 6.07
CA LEU A 125 -1.13 1.66 7.52
C LEU A 125 -2.31 2.58 7.76
N ASN A 126 -3.32 2.11 8.51
CA ASN A 126 -4.38 2.97 9.03
C ASN A 126 -3.94 3.49 10.39
N LEU A 127 -3.97 4.79 10.57
CA LEU A 127 -3.58 5.48 11.79
C LEU A 127 -4.73 6.34 12.26
N GLU A 128 -5.17 6.12 13.49
CA GLU A 128 -6.26 6.88 14.10
C GLU A 128 -5.90 8.35 14.25
N THR A 129 -6.89 9.20 14.54
CA THR A 129 -6.68 10.65 14.75
C THR A 129 -5.70 10.91 15.89
N ALA A 130 -4.88 11.95 15.76
CA ALA A 130 -4.05 12.45 16.85
C ALA A 130 -4.79 13.43 17.75
N GLU A 131 -6.02 13.79 17.41
CA GLU A 131 -6.84 14.69 18.22
C GLU A 131 -7.02 14.14 19.64
N GLY A 132 -6.77 14.98 20.65
CA GLY A 132 -6.85 14.59 22.06
C GLY A 132 -5.64 13.80 22.58
N THR A 133 -4.64 13.50 21.75
CA THR A 133 -3.41 12.83 22.19
C THR A 133 -2.29 13.84 22.47
N LYS A 134 -1.30 13.45 23.27
CA LYS A 134 -0.04 14.21 23.36
C LYS A 134 0.80 13.93 22.11
N VAL A 135 1.64 14.88 21.72
CA VAL A 135 2.52 14.74 20.55
C VAL A 135 3.41 13.47 20.64
N SER A 136 3.90 13.12 21.83
CA SER A 136 4.70 11.91 22.06
C SER A 136 3.92 10.61 21.98
N GLU A 137 2.59 10.67 22.06
CA GLU A 137 1.66 9.55 22.06
C GLU A 137 0.88 9.47 20.72
N ALA A 138 1.23 10.32 19.75
CA ALA A 138 0.59 10.36 18.44
C ALA A 138 0.58 8.96 17.78
N PRO A 139 -0.54 8.56 17.15
CA PRO A 139 -0.67 7.27 16.50
C PRO A 139 0.42 7.05 15.44
N LYS A 140 1.09 5.91 15.50
CA LYS A 140 2.18 5.57 14.58
C LYS A 140 2.11 4.11 14.15
N GLY A 141 2.64 3.84 12.96
CA GLY A 141 2.76 2.50 12.43
C GLY A 141 4.04 2.36 11.61
N THR A 142 4.47 1.11 11.43
CA THR A 142 5.67 0.78 10.66
C THR A 142 5.33 -0.27 9.61
N ALA A 143 5.84 -0.07 8.40
CA ALA A 143 5.87 -1.05 7.33
C ALA A 143 7.31 -1.44 7.04
N ALA A 144 7.55 -2.75 6.90
CA ALA A 144 8.84 -3.31 6.51
C ALA A 144 8.87 -3.53 4.98
N PHE A 145 9.96 -3.14 4.36
CA PHE A 145 10.17 -3.26 2.92
C PHE A 145 11.37 -4.16 2.63
N GLY A 146 11.20 -5.10 1.72
CA GLY A 146 12.23 -5.99 1.23
C GLY A 146 12.27 -6.04 -0.30
N ILE A 147 13.38 -6.54 -0.84
CA ILE A 147 13.62 -6.65 -2.27
C ILE A 147 13.91 -8.10 -2.65
N SER A 148 13.50 -8.45 -3.86
CA SER A 148 13.80 -9.71 -4.54
C SER A 148 13.88 -9.52 -6.05
N GLY A 149 14.10 -10.60 -6.80
CA GLY A 149 14.04 -10.58 -8.25
C GLY A 149 15.42 -10.63 -8.91
N ALA A 150 15.53 -10.00 -10.07
CA ALA A 150 16.68 -10.15 -10.96
C ALA A 150 18.00 -9.62 -10.36
N LYS A 151 19.11 -10.17 -10.86
CA LYS A 151 20.47 -9.69 -10.59
C LYS A 151 20.64 -8.28 -11.15
N ILE A 152 21.33 -7.41 -10.39
CA ILE A 152 21.83 -6.13 -10.90
C ILE A 152 23.27 -6.29 -11.41
N GLY A 153 23.61 -5.55 -12.46
CA GLY A 153 24.97 -5.57 -13.04
C GLY A 153 25.93 -4.61 -12.36
N GLU A 154 25.43 -3.54 -11.75
CA GLU A 154 26.23 -2.48 -11.13
C GLU A 154 25.50 -1.83 -9.96
N THR A 155 26.24 -1.15 -9.10
CA THR A 155 25.66 -0.37 -8.01
C THR A 155 24.95 0.85 -8.53
N GLY A 156 23.71 1.06 -8.11
CA GLY A 156 22.91 2.20 -8.55
C GLY A 156 21.51 2.21 -8.00
N LYS A 157 20.69 3.12 -8.51
CA LYS A 157 19.29 3.22 -8.16
C LYS A 157 18.49 2.07 -8.79
N ILE A 158 17.81 1.30 -7.97
CA ILE A 158 17.02 0.12 -8.40
C ILE A 158 15.51 0.34 -8.33
N GLY A 159 15.06 1.49 -7.86
CA GLY A 159 13.64 1.82 -7.82
C GLY A 159 13.35 3.04 -6.96
N THR A 160 12.06 3.30 -6.77
CA THR A 160 11.55 4.42 -5.94
C THR A 160 10.38 3.94 -5.11
N ILE A 161 10.40 4.24 -3.82
CA ILE A 161 9.24 4.07 -2.93
C ILE A 161 8.47 5.38 -2.90
N THR A 162 7.16 5.30 -3.12
CA THR A 162 6.22 6.40 -2.94
C THR A 162 5.36 6.12 -1.72
N VAL A 163 5.24 7.10 -0.84
CA VAL A 163 4.32 7.07 0.31
C VAL A 163 3.21 8.08 0.06
N ASN A 164 1.95 7.62 0.00
CA ASN A 164 0.79 8.49 -0.13
C ASN A 164 0.05 8.55 1.20
N ILE A 165 -0.29 9.77 1.63
CA ILE A 165 -1.09 10.01 2.84
C ILE A 165 -2.48 10.47 2.39
N ALA A 166 -3.52 9.79 2.87
CA ALA A 166 -4.91 10.14 2.59
C ALA A 166 -5.75 10.12 3.87
N ARG A 167 -6.81 10.92 3.91
CA ARG A 167 -7.83 10.82 4.96
C ARG A 167 -8.44 9.42 4.91
N LEU A 168 -8.60 8.79 6.07
CA LEU A 168 -9.35 7.55 6.21
C LEU A 168 -10.83 7.87 6.46
N THR A 169 -11.71 7.30 5.64
CA THR A 169 -13.15 7.44 5.76
C THR A 169 -13.76 6.08 6.13
N ASP A 170 -14.43 6.02 7.25
CA ASP A 170 -15.17 4.85 7.69
C ASP A 170 -16.55 4.80 7.02
N VAL A 171 -16.94 3.61 6.53
CA VAL A 171 -18.23 3.39 5.86
C VAL A 171 -18.91 2.12 6.35
N SER A 172 -20.24 2.14 6.45
CA SER A 172 -21.06 1.02 6.91
C SER A 172 -22.20 0.70 5.96
N THR A 173 -22.47 1.55 4.98
CA THR A 173 -23.58 1.42 4.02
C THR A 173 -23.08 1.57 2.58
N ALA A 174 -23.91 1.09 1.62
CA ALA A 174 -23.60 1.23 0.20
C ALA A 174 -23.51 2.70 -0.25
N ASP A 175 -24.39 3.55 0.26
CA ASP A 175 -24.42 4.98 -0.07
C ASP A 175 -23.17 5.71 0.46
N GLU A 176 -22.75 5.39 1.71
CA GLU A 176 -21.51 5.93 2.28
C GLU A 176 -20.29 5.47 1.49
N LEU A 177 -20.26 4.18 1.09
CA LEU A 177 -19.19 3.65 0.25
C LEU A 177 -19.12 4.37 -1.10
N ALA A 178 -20.24 4.53 -1.78
CA ALA A 178 -20.31 5.22 -3.07
C ALA A 178 -19.86 6.69 -2.95
N ALA A 179 -20.29 7.39 -1.89
CA ALA A 179 -19.87 8.76 -1.62
C ALA A 179 -18.36 8.86 -1.33
N ALA A 180 -17.81 7.92 -0.56
CA ALA A 180 -16.38 7.87 -0.25
C ALA A 180 -15.54 7.55 -1.50
N VAL A 181 -15.98 6.61 -2.34
CA VAL A 181 -15.33 6.29 -3.62
C VAL A 181 -15.29 7.50 -4.54
N ALA A 182 -16.38 8.26 -4.65
CA ALA A 182 -16.44 9.48 -5.46
C ALA A 182 -15.49 10.60 -4.95
N GLN A 183 -15.21 10.64 -3.67
CA GLN A 183 -14.24 11.57 -3.08
C GLN A 183 -12.79 11.10 -3.24
N GLY A 184 -12.58 9.79 -3.43
CA GLY A 184 -11.26 9.16 -3.44
C GLY A 184 -10.58 9.12 -2.07
N GLY A 185 -9.35 8.62 -2.02
CA GLY A 185 -8.56 8.54 -0.81
C GLY A 185 -8.58 7.15 -0.17
N ALA A 186 -8.68 7.07 1.15
CA ALA A 186 -8.69 5.82 1.88
C ALA A 186 -10.05 5.54 2.52
N ILE A 187 -10.53 4.31 2.39
CA ILE A 187 -11.85 3.86 2.84
C ILE A 187 -11.67 2.62 3.71
N ARG A 188 -12.35 2.56 4.86
CA ARG A 188 -12.40 1.39 5.73
C ARG A 188 -13.84 0.93 5.92
N LEU A 189 -14.11 -0.35 5.66
CA LEU A 189 -15.43 -0.93 5.90
C LEU A 189 -15.60 -1.25 7.38
N ASN A 190 -16.73 -0.83 7.95
CA ASN A 190 -17.12 -1.19 9.31
C ASN A 190 -18.27 -2.21 9.34
N ALA A 191 -18.86 -2.53 8.18
CA ALA A 191 -19.90 -3.55 8.02
C ALA A 191 -19.69 -4.29 6.70
N ASP A 192 -20.36 -5.45 6.55
CA ASP A 192 -20.52 -6.08 5.24
C ASP A 192 -21.41 -5.19 4.35
N ILE A 193 -21.00 -4.96 3.12
CA ILE A 193 -21.70 -4.05 2.20
C ILE A 193 -22.01 -4.79 0.90
N THR A 194 -23.27 -4.66 0.43
CA THR A 194 -23.63 -4.99 -0.95
C THR A 194 -23.74 -3.71 -1.75
N THR A 195 -23.07 -3.61 -2.89
CA THR A 195 -23.08 -2.39 -3.71
C THR A 195 -24.50 -2.11 -4.24
N GLY A 196 -24.89 -0.83 -4.24
CA GLY A 196 -26.15 -0.37 -4.80
C GLY A 196 -26.00 0.30 -6.18
N GLN A 197 -24.77 0.43 -6.63
CA GLN A 197 -24.39 1.04 -7.92
C GLN A 197 -23.00 0.59 -8.32
N GLU A 198 -22.60 0.88 -9.55
CA GLU A 198 -21.24 0.70 -10.04
C GLU A 198 -20.25 1.52 -9.21
N LEU A 199 -19.11 0.92 -8.88
CA LEU A 199 -18.04 1.57 -8.12
C LEU A 199 -16.78 1.71 -8.98
N GLU A 200 -16.44 2.95 -9.32
CA GLU A 200 -15.21 3.27 -10.03
C GLU A 200 -14.11 3.72 -9.06
N LEU A 201 -13.19 2.85 -8.74
CA LEU A 201 -12.04 3.13 -7.88
C LEU A 201 -10.92 3.78 -8.69
N ARG A 202 -10.59 5.03 -8.39
CA ARG A 202 -9.63 5.85 -9.17
C ARG A 202 -8.52 6.43 -8.32
N GLY A 203 -7.47 6.91 -8.97
CA GLY A 203 -6.32 7.56 -8.34
C GLY A 203 -5.49 6.58 -7.51
N SER A 204 -5.09 7.01 -6.31
CA SER A 204 -4.36 6.18 -5.33
C SER A 204 -5.29 5.70 -4.21
N THR A 205 -6.50 5.24 -4.57
CA THR A 205 -7.52 4.80 -3.61
C THR A 205 -7.08 3.54 -2.88
N VAL A 206 -7.28 3.53 -1.56
CA VAL A 206 -7.09 2.36 -0.71
C VAL A 206 -8.44 1.96 -0.12
N VAL A 207 -8.86 0.72 -0.32
CA VAL A 207 -10.05 0.14 0.32
C VAL A 207 -9.60 -0.95 1.28
N ASP A 208 -9.72 -0.68 2.57
CA ASP A 208 -9.50 -1.66 3.64
C ASP A 208 -10.84 -2.30 3.99
N LEU A 209 -10.99 -3.56 3.61
CA LEU A 209 -12.21 -4.31 3.90
C LEU A 209 -12.36 -4.63 5.40
N ASN A 210 -11.27 -4.51 6.19
CA ASN A 210 -11.30 -4.64 7.66
C ASN A 210 -11.99 -5.92 8.14
N GLY A 211 -11.73 -7.03 7.45
CA GLY A 211 -12.35 -8.34 7.72
C GLY A 211 -13.81 -8.46 7.27
N LYS A 212 -14.36 -7.46 6.59
CA LYS A 212 -15.73 -7.44 6.07
C LYS A 212 -15.81 -8.00 4.66
N THR A 213 -17.05 -8.23 4.21
CA THR A 213 -17.36 -8.67 2.85
C THR A 213 -17.94 -7.52 2.03
N LEU A 214 -17.34 -7.26 0.88
CA LEU A 214 -17.90 -6.42 -0.15
C LEU A 214 -18.53 -7.31 -1.22
N THR A 215 -19.84 -7.19 -1.44
CA THR A 215 -20.60 -8.00 -2.40
C THR A 215 -21.06 -7.14 -3.56
N THR A 216 -20.94 -7.60 -4.80
CA THR A 216 -21.57 -6.94 -5.95
C THR A 216 -23.10 -7.11 -5.88
N GLY A 217 -23.82 -6.01 -6.11
CA GLY A 217 -25.28 -5.98 -6.02
C GLY A 217 -25.97 -5.84 -7.39
N GLY A 218 -25.41 -6.43 -8.43
CA GLY A 218 -25.86 -6.26 -9.81
C GLY A 218 -25.09 -5.19 -10.57
N TYR A 219 -23.90 -4.83 -10.06
CA TYR A 219 -23.04 -3.77 -10.60
C TYR A 219 -21.58 -4.17 -10.55
N ASP A 220 -20.78 -3.65 -11.47
CA ASP A 220 -19.34 -3.86 -11.51
C ASP A 220 -18.62 -3.07 -10.40
N ILE A 221 -17.44 -3.56 -10.04
CA ILE A 221 -16.45 -2.83 -9.24
C ILE A 221 -15.22 -2.69 -10.11
N ASP A 222 -14.98 -1.47 -10.58
CA ASP A 222 -13.95 -1.16 -11.56
C ASP A 222 -12.74 -0.50 -10.91
N PHE A 223 -11.57 -1.04 -11.22
CA PHE A 223 -10.29 -0.54 -10.76
C PHE A 223 -9.61 0.22 -11.89
N TYR A 224 -9.44 1.51 -11.69
CA TYR A 224 -8.66 2.40 -12.54
C TYR A 224 -7.42 2.86 -11.82
N ASP A 225 -6.39 3.33 -12.54
CA ASP A 225 -5.16 3.86 -11.96
C ASP A 225 -4.45 2.91 -10.97
N LYS A 226 -4.18 3.36 -9.74
CA LYS A 226 -3.36 2.65 -8.74
C LYS A 226 -4.18 2.39 -7.47
N VAL A 227 -4.91 1.31 -7.44
CA VAL A 227 -5.83 0.98 -6.34
C VAL A 227 -5.27 -0.16 -5.48
N ILE A 228 -5.41 -0.04 -4.16
CA ILE A 228 -5.15 -1.12 -3.20
C ILE A 228 -6.47 -1.55 -2.58
N MET A 229 -6.78 -2.86 -2.63
CA MET A 229 -7.87 -3.46 -1.87
C MET A 229 -7.31 -4.55 -0.97
N ARG A 230 -7.68 -4.55 0.32
CA ARG A 230 -7.03 -5.42 1.29
C ARG A 230 -7.90 -5.87 2.45
N ASN A 231 -7.46 -6.94 3.14
CA ASN A 231 -7.91 -7.39 4.46
C ASN A 231 -9.39 -7.76 4.53
N GLY A 232 -9.88 -8.60 3.66
CA GLY A 232 -11.27 -9.07 3.76
C GLY A 232 -11.75 -9.88 2.58
N SER A 233 -13.05 -9.90 2.37
CA SER A 233 -13.68 -10.72 1.35
C SER A 233 -14.36 -9.88 0.27
N ILE A 234 -14.32 -10.36 -0.97
CA ILE A 234 -15.05 -9.79 -2.10
C ILE A 234 -15.85 -10.92 -2.74
N TYR A 235 -17.15 -10.72 -2.91
CA TYR A 235 -18.02 -11.70 -3.53
C TYR A 235 -18.73 -11.11 -4.76
N VAL A 236 -18.45 -11.68 -5.94
CA VAL A 236 -19.14 -11.36 -7.19
C VAL A 236 -20.41 -12.21 -7.26
N ALA A 237 -21.54 -11.62 -6.85
CA ALA A 237 -22.74 -12.35 -6.51
C ALA A 237 -23.62 -12.70 -7.72
N ASN A 238 -23.63 -11.85 -8.76
CA ASN A 238 -24.55 -12.01 -9.88
C ASN A 238 -23.80 -12.34 -11.18
N TYR A 239 -24.45 -13.14 -12.04
CA TYR A 239 -23.93 -13.39 -13.38
C TYR A 239 -23.90 -12.08 -14.19
N GLY A 240 -22.74 -11.76 -14.73
CA GLY A 240 -22.52 -10.52 -15.48
C GLY A 240 -21.84 -9.41 -14.71
N ASP A 241 -21.87 -9.44 -13.36
CA ASP A 241 -21.07 -8.52 -12.54
C ASP A 241 -19.59 -8.86 -12.67
N ASN A 242 -18.73 -7.86 -12.53
CA ASN A 242 -17.29 -8.03 -12.61
C ASN A 242 -16.56 -7.32 -11.48
N LEU A 243 -15.44 -7.90 -11.09
CA LEU A 243 -14.36 -7.22 -10.41
C LEU A 243 -13.32 -6.92 -11.49
N LEU A 244 -13.39 -5.76 -12.10
CA LEU A 244 -12.67 -5.43 -13.33
C LEU A 244 -11.44 -4.57 -13.06
N VAL A 245 -10.26 -5.05 -13.43
CA VAL A 245 -9.05 -4.21 -13.50
C VAL A 245 -8.92 -3.65 -14.91
N ALA A 246 -9.18 -2.36 -15.07
CA ALA A 246 -9.27 -1.68 -16.36
C ALA A 246 -7.89 -1.56 -17.05
N THR A 247 -7.92 -1.32 -18.36
CA THR A 247 -6.70 -1.10 -19.15
C THR A 247 -5.89 0.09 -18.59
N GLY A 248 -4.59 -0.12 -18.40
CA GLY A 248 -3.70 0.88 -17.80
C GLY A 248 -3.73 0.95 -16.27
N ALA A 249 -4.70 0.29 -15.64
CA ALA A 249 -4.77 0.20 -14.19
C ALA A 249 -3.67 -0.72 -13.60
N ASN A 250 -3.36 -0.49 -12.32
CA ASN A 250 -2.46 -1.31 -11.54
C ASN A 250 -3.07 -1.54 -10.15
N ALA A 251 -3.82 -2.63 -10.01
CA ALA A 251 -4.49 -3.00 -8.78
C ALA A 251 -3.63 -3.94 -7.93
N LEU A 252 -3.59 -3.68 -6.61
CA LEU A 252 -3.05 -4.60 -5.63
C LEU A 252 -4.19 -5.14 -4.77
N PHE A 253 -4.32 -6.46 -4.74
CA PHE A 253 -5.16 -7.18 -3.78
C PHE A 253 -4.24 -7.83 -2.75
N GLU A 254 -4.37 -7.45 -1.49
CA GLU A 254 -3.54 -7.97 -0.41
C GLU A 254 -4.39 -8.59 0.70
N ASN A 255 -4.08 -9.82 1.07
CA ASN A 255 -4.81 -10.54 2.12
C ASN A 255 -6.33 -10.54 1.87
N CYS A 256 -6.73 -10.86 0.62
CA CYS A 256 -8.11 -10.88 0.19
C CYS A 256 -8.60 -12.30 -0.12
N THR A 257 -9.85 -12.59 0.26
CA THR A 257 -10.60 -13.72 -0.27
C THR A 257 -11.54 -13.23 -1.35
N MET A 258 -11.33 -13.66 -2.58
CA MET A 258 -12.16 -13.29 -3.74
C MET A 258 -12.96 -14.50 -4.21
N SER A 259 -14.27 -14.36 -4.29
CA SER A 259 -15.15 -15.45 -4.72
C SER A 259 -16.20 -14.96 -5.71
N SER A 260 -16.72 -15.88 -6.51
CA SER A 260 -17.76 -15.56 -7.51
C SER A 260 -18.81 -16.66 -7.63
N CYS A 261 -20.01 -16.25 -8.03
CA CYS A 261 -21.10 -17.17 -8.36
C CYS A 261 -20.78 -18.03 -9.60
N THR A 262 -21.59 -19.05 -9.83
CA THR A 262 -21.49 -19.92 -11.01
C THR A 262 -21.61 -19.10 -12.31
N GLY A 263 -20.68 -19.33 -13.22
CA GLY A 263 -20.66 -18.68 -14.54
C GLY A 263 -19.79 -17.43 -14.63
N ASN A 264 -19.37 -16.86 -13.49
CA ASN A 264 -18.46 -15.71 -13.44
C ASN A 264 -17.01 -16.09 -13.09
N SER A 265 -16.09 -15.15 -13.27
CA SER A 265 -14.73 -15.20 -12.68
C SER A 265 -14.65 -14.34 -11.42
N SER A 266 -13.71 -14.67 -10.54
CA SER A 266 -13.50 -13.86 -9.32
C SER A 266 -12.86 -12.51 -9.65
N VAL A 267 -12.07 -12.45 -10.74
CA VAL A 267 -11.41 -11.22 -11.22
C VAL A 267 -11.36 -11.24 -12.74
N PHE A 268 -11.66 -10.09 -13.34
CA PHE A 268 -11.55 -9.85 -14.78
C PHE A 268 -10.43 -8.82 -15.04
N LEU A 269 -9.44 -9.18 -15.87
CA LEU A 269 -8.24 -8.37 -16.06
C LEU A 269 -8.13 -7.83 -17.49
N ASN A 270 -8.02 -6.50 -17.60
CA ASN A 270 -7.60 -5.77 -18.80
C ASN A 270 -6.31 -4.95 -18.54
N GLY A 271 -5.87 -4.88 -17.30
CA GLY A 271 -4.71 -4.13 -16.83
C GLY A 271 -3.71 -4.99 -16.05
N THR A 272 -2.95 -4.37 -15.18
CA THR A 272 -2.01 -5.05 -14.28
C THR A 272 -2.67 -5.28 -12.92
N ALA A 273 -2.60 -6.51 -12.43
CA ALA A 273 -2.96 -6.84 -11.05
C ALA A 273 -1.83 -7.56 -10.33
N THR A 274 -1.73 -7.31 -9.04
CA THR A 274 -0.90 -8.09 -8.11
C THR A 274 -1.82 -8.70 -7.06
N LEU A 275 -1.75 -10.01 -6.89
CA LEU A 275 -2.39 -10.74 -5.82
C LEU A 275 -1.32 -11.13 -4.80
N LYS A 276 -1.46 -10.63 -3.58
CA LYS A 276 -0.54 -10.93 -2.47
C LYS A 276 -1.32 -11.57 -1.33
N ASP A 277 -0.93 -12.78 -0.94
CA ASP A 277 -1.58 -13.53 0.15
C ASP A 277 -3.10 -13.66 -0.06
N CYS A 278 -3.53 -14.05 -1.25
CA CYS A 278 -4.92 -14.09 -1.65
C CYS A 278 -5.46 -15.51 -1.83
N THR A 279 -6.76 -15.66 -1.54
CA THR A 279 -7.53 -16.86 -1.85
C THR A 279 -8.58 -16.53 -2.90
N LEU A 280 -8.64 -17.34 -3.98
CA LEU A 280 -9.63 -17.21 -5.02
C LEU A 280 -10.47 -18.48 -5.09
N SER A 281 -11.79 -18.30 -5.08
CA SER A 281 -12.75 -19.39 -5.18
C SER A 281 -13.90 -19.01 -6.11
N ARG A 282 -14.66 -20.02 -6.50
CA ARG A 282 -15.90 -19.82 -7.26
C ARG A 282 -16.84 -20.99 -7.06
N ASP A 283 -18.10 -20.74 -7.29
CA ASP A 283 -19.11 -21.79 -7.32
C ASP A 283 -19.02 -22.57 -8.64
N GLY A 284 -18.84 -23.89 -8.53
CA GLY A 284 -18.70 -24.78 -9.69
C GLY A 284 -17.33 -24.70 -10.38
N ALA A 285 -17.24 -25.39 -11.53
CA ALA A 285 -16.01 -25.44 -12.34
C ALA A 285 -15.85 -24.20 -13.22
N GLY A 286 -14.61 -23.75 -13.46
CA GLY A 286 -14.29 -22.68 -14.41
C GLY A 286 -13.09 -21.85 -14.02
N ASN A 287 -13.06 -20.59 -14.47
CA ASN A 287 -11.91 -19.71 -14.26
C ASN A 287 -12.11 -18.81 -13.05
N ASN A 288 -11.10 -18.73 -12.18
CA ASN A 288 -11.08 -17.71 -11.13
C ASN A 288 -10.65 -16.36 -11.72
N ILE A 289 -9.72 -16.41 -12.67
CA ILE A 289 -9.20 -15.22 -13.32
C ILE A 289 -9.45 -15.36 -14.82
N LEU A 290 -10.10 -14.36 -15.39
CA LEU A 290 -10.32 -14.21 -16.82
C LEU A 290 -9.63 -12.93 -17.27
N GLY A 291 -8.88 -12.96 -18.34
CA GLY A 291 -8.20 -11.78 -18.86
C GLY A 291 -8.28 -11.67 -20.37
N ASN A 292 -8.40 -10.43 -20.83
CA ASN A 292 -8.29 -10.06 -22.23
C ASN A 292 -6.82 -9.88 -22.63
N ARG A 293 -6.57 -9.43 -23.87
CA ARG A 293 -5.20 -9.26 -24.39
C ARG A 293 -4.38 -8.25 -23.58
N GLY A 294 -3.12 -8.63 -23.31
CA GLY A 294 -2.10 -7.71 -22.82
C GLY A 294 -2.13 -7.40 -21.32
N PHE A 295 -2.87 -8.14 -20.51
CA PHE A 295 -2.84 -7.97 -19.06
C PHE A 295 -1.55 -8.53 -18.44
N LYS A 296 -1.22 -8.02 -17.24
CA LYS A 296 -0.13 -8.54 -16.41
C LYS A 296 -0.68 -8.94 -15.04
N LEU A 297 -0.38 -10.16 -14.61
CA LEU A 297 -0.76 -10.68 -13.31
C LEU A 297 0.49 -11.11 -12.54
N ASN A 298 0.71 -10.54 -11.38
CA ASN A 298 1.74 -10.98 -10.45
C ASN A 298 1.09 -11.74 -9.29
N LEU A 299 1.64 -12.90 -8.95
CA LEU A 299 1.23 -13.73 -7.83
C LEU A 299 2.36 -13.74 -6.80
N LEU A 300 2.08 -13.34 -5.56
CA LEU A 300 3.07 -13.14 -4.50
C LEU A 300 2.54 -13.68 -3.17
N GLY A 301 3.42 -14.28 -2.37
CA GLY A 301 3.07 -14.81 -1.06
C GLY A 301 2.20 -16.07 -1.12
N ALA A 302 1.26 -16.23 -0.21
CA ALA A 302 0.40 -17.39 -0.14
C ALA A 302 -0.81 -17.26 -1.07
N ILE A 303 -0.78 -17.92 -2.23
CA ILE A 303 -1.88 -17.93 -3.19
C ILE A 303 -2.63 -19.27 -3.15
N ARG A 304 -3.95 -19.19 -2.93
CA ARG A 304 -4.86 -20.33 -2.97
C ARG A 304 -5.90 -20.13 -4.06
N MET A 305 -6.11 -21.11 -4.92
CA MET A 305 -7.06 -21.01 -6.02
C MET A 305 -7.73 -22.36 -6.27
N ASN A 306 -9.05 -22.39 -6.37
CA ASN A 306 -9.83 -23.60 -6.69
C ASN A 306 -10.37 -23.60 -8.12
N GLY A 307 -9.68 -22.98 -9.07
CA GLY A 307 -10.09 -22.88 -10.47
C GLY A 307 -8.90 -22.63 -11.36
N LYS A 308 -9.13 -22.04 -12.50
CA LYS A 308 -8.12 -21.83 -13.55
C LYS A 308 -7.90 -20.35 -13.80
N ILE A 309 -6.72 -20.03 -14.34
CA ILE A 309 -6.42 -18.75 -14.98
C ILE A 309 -6.63 -18.97 -16.48
N GLN A 310 -7.57 -18.26 -17.07
CA GLN A 310 -7.78 -18.26 -18.52
C GLN A 310 -7.07 -17.06 -19.13
N LEU A 311 -6.11 -17.36 -19.99
CA LEU A 311 -5.26 -16.36 -20.64
C LEU A 311 -5.76 -16.14 -22.08
N ALA A 312 -5.82 -14.88 -22.48
CA ALA A 312 -5.86 -14.49 -23.89
C ALA A 312 -4.44 -14.23 -24.41
N ASP A 313 -4.30 -13.92 -25.70
CA ASP A 313 -3.00 -13.66 -26.33
C ASP A 313 -2.25 -12.47 -25.68
N ASN A 314 -0.93 -12.56 -25.60
CA ASN A 314 -0.04 -11.53 -25.05
C ASN A 314 -0.27 -11.17 -23.57
N CYS A 315 -0.75 -12.13 -22.78
CA CYS A 315 -0.86 -11.97 -21.34
C CYS A 315 0.37 -12.51 -20.63
N VAL A 316 0.77 -11.86 -19.53
CA VAL A 316 1.90 -12.28 -18.71
C VAL A 316 1.40 -12.61 -17.31
N VAL A 317 1.65 -13.84 -16.86
CA VAL A 317 1.46 -14.24 -15.47
C VAL A 317 2.83 -14.55 -14.88
N SER A 318 3.14 -13.95 -13.74
CA SER A 318 4.39 -14.16 -13.03
C SER A 318 4.09 -14.69 -11.63
N ALA A 319 4.49 -15.93 -11.34
CA ALA A 319 4.49 -16.46 -9.99
C ALA A 319 5.83 -16.10 -9.33
N LEU A 320 5.76 -15.28 -8.31
CA LEU A 320 6.89 -14.75 -7.55
C LEU A 320 7.08 -15.57 -6.26
N SER A 321 7.96 -15.14 -5.38
CA SER A 321 8.22 -15.85 -4.11
C SER A 321 6.93 -16.08 -3.32
N GLY A 322 6.70 -17.34 -2.90
CA GLY A 322 5.50 -17.67 -2.13
C GLY A 322 5.12 -19.14 -2.18
N THR A 323 3.92 -19.45 -1.70
CA THR A 323 3.34 -20.79 -1.67
C THR A 323 2.05 -20.86 -2.47
N TYR A 324 1.86 -21.96 -3.20
CA TYR A 324 0.76 -22.14 -4.14
C TYR A 324 0.11 -23.51 -3.93
N ASN A 325 -1.20 -23.60 -4.00
CA ASN A 325 -1.93 -24.88 -3.98
C ASN A 325 -2.17 -25.47 -5.38
N PHE A 326 -1.49 -24.95 -6.37
CA PHE A 326 -1.50 -25.41 -7.77
C PHE A 326 -0.08 -25.31 -8.33
N ASP A 327 0.19 -26.01 -9.43
CA ASP A 327 1.52 -25.96 -10.10
C ASP A 327 1.76 -24.58 -10.76
N PRO A 328 2.66 -23.74 -10.23
CA PRO A 328 2.97 -22.44 -10.79
C PRO A 328 4.10 -22.49 -11.84
N THR A 329 4.68 -23.63 -12.13
CA THR A 329 5.94 -23.76 -12.91
C THR A 329 5.89 -23.05 -14.26
N SER A 330 4.73 -23.06 -14.94
CA SER A 330 4.54 -22.35 -16.22
C SER A 330 4.55 -20.83 -16.11
N TYR A 331 4.47 -20.28 -14.89
CA TYR A 331 4.43 -18.85 -14.61
C TYR A 331 5.69 -18.35 -13.89
N VAL A 332 6.68 -19.23 -13.68
CA VAL A 332 7.92 -18.92 -12.94
C VAL A 332 9.04 -18.64 -13.91
N ASP A 333 9.74 -17.53 -13.74
CA ASP A 333 11.05 -17.33 -14.35
C ASP A 333 12.08 -18.22 -13.64
N THR A 334 12.39 -19.35 -14.24
CA THR A 334 13.31 -20.35 -13.67
C THR A 334 14.77 -19.90 -13.62
N ASN A 335 15.13 -18.77 -14.22
CA ASN A 335 16.46 -18.18 -14.04
C ASN A 335 16.58 -17.45 -12.71
N THR A 336 15.48 -16.89 -12.24
CA THR A 336 15.41 -16.08 -11.01
C THR A 336 14.91 -16.88 -9.80
N TYR A 337 14.01 -17.84 -10.02
CA TYR A 337 13.33 -18.58 -8.95
C TYR A 337 13.49 -20.10 -9.12
N ALA A 338 13.49 -20.78 -7.97
CA ALA A 338 13.37 -22.23 -7.88
C ALA A 338 11.94 -22.61 -7.50
N VAL A 339 11.49 -23.77 -8.00
CA VAL A 339 10.17 -24.34 -7.67
C VAL A 339 10.40 -25.69 -6.98
N SER A 340 9.72 -25.90 -5.87
CA SER A 340 9.68 -27.19 -5.17
C SER A 340 8.24 -27.53 -4.80
N GLU A 341 7.95 -28.83 -4.64
CA GLU A 341 6.61 -29.34 -4.26
C GLU A 341 6.73 -30.25 -3.05
N SER A 342 5.83 -30.12 -2.09
CA SER A 342 5.69 -31.00 -0.97
C SER A 342 4.23 -31.07 -0.51
N GLY A 343 3.63 -32.27 -0.53
CA GLY A 343 2.28 -32.51 -0.03
C GLY A 343 1.17 -31.71 -0.75
N GLY A 344 1.32 -31.46 -2.03
CA GLY A 344 0.37 -30.69 -2.84
C GLY A 344 0.49 -29.17 -2.69
N ILE A 345 1.53 -28.71 -1.99
CA ILE A 345 1.88 -27.30 -1.89
C ILE A 345 3.18 -27.04 -2.66
N TRP A 346 3.10 -26.11 -3.57
CA TRP A 346 4.23 -25.64 -4.36
C TRP A 346 4.85 -24.43 -3.70
N THR A 347 6.17 -24.38 -3.65
CA THR A 347 6.93 -23.24 -3.11
C THR A 347 7.81 -22.65 -4.20
N VAL A 348 7.71 -21.36 -4.40
CA VAL A 348 8.57 -20.56 -5.26
C VAL A 348 9.48 -19.71 -4.38
N SER A 349 10.78 -19.87 -4.53
CA SER A 349 11.81 -19.13 -3.77
C SER A 349 12.87 -18.56 -4.69
N ALA A 350 13.54 -17.50 -4.29
CA ALA A 350 14.70 -16.98 -5.02
C ALA A 350 15.80 -18.06 -5.13
N ARG A 351 16.57 -18.04 -6.23
CA ARG A 351 17.73 -18.93 -6.49
C ARG A 351 19.01 -18.32 -5.94
#